data_a89acba94b3c1d553299db025e2bd47b
#
_entry.id   a89acba94b3c1d553299db025e2bd47b
#
_cell.length_a   1.000
_cell.length_b   1.000
_cell.length_c   1.000
_cell.angle_alpha   90.00
_cell.angle_beta   90.00
_cell.angle_gamma   90.00
#
_symmetry.space_group_name_H-M   'P 1'
#
loop_
_entity.id
_entity.type
_entity.pdbx_description
1 polymer ?
#
loop_
_entity_poly.entity_id
_entity_poly.type
_entity_poly.pdbx_seq_one_letter_code
_entity_poly.pdbx_strand_id
1 'polypeptide(L)'
;MTDRGLWRSWWQIAGLLMILALTVRHGVVELVDQTIATWAEGLQHAGWEAVAGTLTFFGSVPWCLALMGLMTFVWWGRHHLPVIGAFWGVFTLGLLAQAALRLLVAHWRPDAPAVPPSDLVQRYDLAGFTSGHAYRAAFLYGWWALRLGRSGGVLSVVTVFACVVLALVVGFTRVMLGRHWLTDVVGGWLLAAAALQGAELWLRKTRVADA
;
A
#
# COMPACT_ATOMS: atom_id res chain seq x y z
N MET A 1 1.78 -12.15 -19.99
CA MET A 1 1.30 -13.07 -18.94
C MET A 1 -0.11 -13.49 -19.28
N THR A 2 -0.43 -14.78 -19.24
CA THR A 2 -1.79 -15.31 -19.47
C THR A 2 -2.71 -14.99 -18.29
N ASP A 3 -4.04 -15.03 -18.46
CA ASP A 3 -4.98 -14.80 -17.38
C ASP A 3 -4.83 -15.82 -16.24
N ARG A 4 -4.54 -17.09 -16.59
CA ARG A 4 -4.23 -18.13 -15.59
C ARG A 4 -2.99 -17.79 -14.76
N GLY A 5 -1.96 -17.23 -15.39
CA GLY A 5 -0.75 -16.75 -14.69
C GLY A 5 -1.04 -15.59 -13.74
N LEU A 6 -1.89 -14.64 -14.15
CA LEU A 6 -2.32 -13.52 -13.29
C LEU A 6 -3.14 -14.01 -12.09
N TRP A 7 -4.09 -14.91 -12.28
CA TRP A 7 -4.86 -15.50 -11.19
C TRP A 7 -3.98 -16.25 -10.21
N ARG A 8 -3.01 -17.05 -10.73
CA ARG A 8 -2.08 -17.78 -9.87
C ARG A 8 -1.25 -16.84 -9.01
N SER A 9 -0.67 -15.79 -9.60
CA SER A 9 0.12 -14.82 -8.83
C SER A 9 -0.74 -14.00 -7.86
N TRP A 10 -1.99 -13.69 -8.20
CA TRP A 10 -2.91 -13.04 -7.28
C TRP A 10 -3.16 -13.88 -6.03
N TRP A 11 -3.44 -15.18 -6.20
CA TRP A 11 -3.64 -16.09 -5.07
C TRP A 11 -2.37 -16.27 -4.23
N GLN A 12 -1.19 -16.25 -4.86
CA GLN A 12 0.08 -16.29 -4.14
C GLN A 12 0.28 -15.05 -3.26
N ILE A 13 0.02 -13.85 -3.79
CA ILE A 13 0.13 -12.60 -3.03
C ILE A 13 -0.91 -12.55 -1.91
N ALA A 14 -2.16 -12.92 -2.19
CA ALA A 14 -3.22 -12.97 -1.19
C ALA A 14 -2.87 -13.99 -0.07
N GLY A 15 -2.32 -15.14 -0.43
CA GLY A 15 -1.83 -16.15 0.51
C GLY A 15 -0.69 -15.63 1.38
N LEU A 16 0.30 -14.95 0.78
CA LEU A 16 1.39 -14.33 1.53
C LEU A 16 0.90 -13.25 2.50
N LEU A 17 -0.05 -12.41 2.07
CA LEU A 17 -0.67 -11.41 2.94
C LEU A 17 -1.40 -12.07 4.12
N MET A 18 -2.13 -13.16 3.87
CA MET A 18 -2.84 -13.89 4.91
C MET A 18 -1.87 -14.57 5.89
N ILE A 19 -0.81 -15.21 5.39
CA ILE A 19 0.25 -15.80 6.24
C ILE A 19 0.88 -14.71 7.10
N LEU A 20 1.26 -13.57 6.51
CA LEU A 20 1.80 -12.45 7.26
C LEU A 20 0.81 -11.95 8.32
N ALA A 21 -0.46 -11.79 7.99
CA ALA A 21 -1.50 -11.36 8.94
C ALA A 21 -1.61 -12.33 10.14
N LEU A 22 -1.54 -13.63 9.89
CA LEU A 22 -1.59 -14.65 10.95
C LEU A 22 -0.31 -14.63 11.81
N THR A 23 0.87 -14.54 11.19
CA THR A 23 2.15 -14.48 11.94
C THR A 23 2.26 -13.21 12.80
N VAL A 24 1.76 -12.07 12.29
CA VAL A 24 1.66 -10.81 13.06
C VAL A 24 0.68 -10.98 14.23
N ARG A 25 -0.53 -11.49 13.95
CA ARG A 25 -1.57 -11.69 14.97
C ARG A 25 -1.09 -12.58 16.14
N HIS A 26 -0.28 -13.59 15.85
CA HIS A 26 0.24 -14.54 16.85
C HIS A 26 1.61 -14.15 17.42
N GLY A 27 2.12 -12.95 17.12
CA GLY A 27 3.39 -12.44 17.67
C GLY A 27 4.65 -13.14 17.13
N VAL A 28 4.54 -13.98 16.08
CA VAL A 28 5.67 -14.75 15.55
C VAL A 28 6.79 -13.85 14.99
N VAL A 29 6.43 -12.67 14.50
CA VAL A 29 7.35 -11.71 13.85
C VAL A 29 7.77 -10.55 14.76
N GLU A 30 7.35 -10.56 16.03
CA GLU A 30 7.56 -9.46 16.98
C GLU A 30 9.05 -9.12 17.17
N LEU A 31 9.91 -10.12 17.26
CA LEU A 31 11.36 -9.92 17.39
C LEU A 31 11.94 -9.18 16.18
N VAL A 32 11.47 -9.49 14.96
CA VAL A 32 11.91 -8.82 13.73
C VAL A 32 11.46 -7.36 13.76
N ASP A 33 10.19 -7.11 14.10
CA ASP A 33 9.64 -5.76 14.16
C ASP A 33 10.37 -4.91 15.21
N GLN A 34 10.61 -5.43 16.41
CA GLN A 34 11.37 -4.75 17.47
C GLN A 34 12.83 -4.47 17.06
N THR A 35 13.50 -5.44 16.44
CA THR A 35 14.88 -5.28 15.98
C THR A 35 14.99 -4.16 14.95
N ILE A 36 14.09 -4.13 13.96
CA ILE A 36 14.10 -3.11 12.93
C ILE A 36 13.68 -1.74 13.49
N ALA A 37 12.73 -1.69 14.44
CA ALA A 37 12.36 -0.44 15.10
C ALA A 37 13.55 0.15 15.88
N THR A 38 14.24 -0.65 16.68
CA THR A 38 15.43 -0.21 17.44
C THR A 38 16.55 0.27 16.50
N TRP A 39 16.78 -0.42 15.39
CA TRP A 39 17.73 0.02 14.38
C TRP A 39 17.31 1.35 13.76
N ALA A 40 16.02 1.52 13.43
CA ALA A 40 15.48 2.74 12.87
C ALA A 40 15.59 3.94 13.84
N GLU A 41 15.35 3.72 15.13
CA GLU A 41 15.56 4.73 16.19
C GLU A 41 17.03 5.17 16.26
N GLY A 42 17.97 4.24 16.14
CA GLY A 42 19.42 4.53 16.14
C GLY A 42 19.89 5.38 14.95
N LEU A 43 19.10 5.45 13.87
CA LEU A 43 19.37 6.30 12.70
C LEU A 43 18.77 7.70 12.80
N GLN A 44 17.97 7.98 13.83
CA GLN A 44 17.32 9.28 14.02
C GLN A 44 18.35 10.32 14.47
N HIS A 45 18.68 11.24 13.55
CA HIS A 45 19.55 12.39 13.82
C HIS A 45 18.75 13.69 13.71
N ALA A 46 19.32 14.80 14.18
CA ALA A 46 18.72 16.12 14.02
C ALA A 46 18.38 16.41 12.55
N GLY A 47 17.11 16.72 12.27
CA GLY A 47 16.58 16.96 10.93
C GLY A 47 16.00 15.72 10.20
N TRP A 48 16.24 14.50 10.70
CA TRP A 48 15.71 13.30 10.06
C TRP A 48 14.17 13.25 10.06
N GLU A 49 13.53 13.69 11.14
CA GLU A 49 12.07 13.76 11.23
C GLU A 49 11.47 14.67 10.15
N ALA A 50 12.13 15.80 9.83
CA ALA A 50 11.69 16.73 8.79
C ALA A 50 11.78 16.05 7.39
N VAL A 51 12.87 15.33 7.13
CA VAL A 51 13.06 14.60 5.86
C VAL A 51 12.03 13.48 5.74
N ALA A 52 11.90 12.63 6.76
CA ALA A 52 10.94 11.53 6.77
C ALA A 52 9.49 12.05 6.72
N GLY A 53 9.19 13.14 7.42
CA GLY A 53 7.89 13.82 7.38
C GLY A 53 7.55 14.35 5.99
N THR A 54 8.52 14.93 5.29
CA THR A 54 8.35 15.40 3.90
C THR A 54 8.12 14.22 2.95
N LEU A 55 8.92 13.18 3.05
CA LEU A 55 8.81 12.00 2.19
C LEU A 55 7.51 11.21 2.43
N THR A 56 7.08 11.08 3.68
CA THR A 56 5.82 10.39 4.01
C THR A 56 4.58 11.13 3.50
N PHE A 57 4.69 12.45 3.24
CA PHE A 57 3.61 13.24 2.65
C PHE A 57 3.10 12.65 1.34
N PHE A 58 3.97 12.07 0.52
CA PHE A 58 3.62 11.41 -0.75
C PHE A 58 2.74 10.15 -0.59
N GLY A 59 2.52 9.65 0.62
CA GLY A 59 1.55 8.60 0.96
C GLY A 59 0.35 9.11 1.76
N SER A 60 0.26 10.42 2.03
CA SER A 60 -0.84 11.03 2.79
C SER A 60 -2.17 10.99 2.03
N VAL A 61 -3.29 11.04 2.77
CA VAL A 61 -4.62 11.06 2.15
C VAL A 61 -4.81 12.24 1.22
N PRO A 62 -4.49 13.51 1.62
CA PRO A 62 -4.68 14.67 0.75
C PRO A 62 -3.90 14.56 -0.56
N TRP A 63 -2.62 14.17 -0.48
CA TRP A 63 -1.79 14.00 -1.67
C TRP A 63 -2.33 12.93 -2.62
N CYS A 64 -2.66 11.75 -2.06
CA CYS A 64 -3.17 10.64 -2.87
C CYS A 64 -4.50 11.01 -3.54
N LEU A 65 -5.43 11.64 -2.81
CA LEU A 65 -6.70 12.08 -3.39
C LEU A 65 -6.52 13.14 -4.48
N ALA A 66 -5.63 14.12 -4.28
CA ALA A 66 -5.32 15.12 -5.29
C ALA A 66 -4.78 14.48 -6.58
N LEU A 67 -3.82 13.55 -6.44
CA LEU A 67 -3.22 12.88 -7.60
C LEU A 67 -4.21 11.90 -8.27
N MET A 68 -5.02 11.19 -7.50
CA MET A 68 -6.10 10.34 -8.03
C MET A 68 -7.16 11.15 -8.77
N GLY A 69 -7.53 12.32 -8.25
CA GLY A 69 -8.44 13.25 -8.92
C GLY A 69 -7.90 13.75 -10.25
N LEU A 70 -6.61 14.15 -10.28
CA LEU A 70 -5.93 14.56 -11.51
C LEU A 70 -5.91 13.43 -12.54
N MET A 71 -5.58 12.20 -12.14
CA MET A 71 -5.61 11.03 -13.02
C MET A 71 -7.00 10.78 -13.58
N THR A 72 -8.02 10.85 -12.71
CA THR A 72 -9.42 10.70 -13.13
C THR A 72 -9.81 11.73 -14.17
N PHE A 73 -9.44 12.99 -13.95
CA PHE A 73 -9.72 14.08 -14.89
C PHE A 73 -9.08 13.82 -16.27
N VAL A 74 -7.81 13.41 -16.29
CA VAL A 74 -7.09 13.09 -17.55
C VAL A 74 -7.74 11.92 -18.29
N TRP A 75 -8.15 10.87 -17.58
CA TRP A 75 -8.79 9.71 -18.19
C TRP A 75 -10.23 9.98 -18.62
N TRP A 76 -10.95 10.82 -17.87
CA TRP A 76 -12.30 11.25 -18.23
C TRP A 76 -12.31 11.96 -19.59
N GLY A 77 -11.42 12.92 -19.80
CA GLY A 77 -11.24 13.61 -21.08
C GLY A 77 -10.88 12.69 -22.25
N ARG A 78 -10.39 11.48 -21.97
CA ARG A 78 -10.06 10.44 -22.96
C ARG A 78 -11.10 9.32 -23.05
N HIS A 79 -12.21 9.45 -22.37
CA HIS A 79 -13.30 8.45 -22.31
C HIS A 79 -12.87 7.05 -21.80
N HIS A 80 -11.89 6.97 -20.92
CA HIS A 80 -11.41 5.71 -20.34
C HIS A 80 -12.19 5.28 -19.10
N LEU A 81 -13.53 5.25 -19.17
CA LEU A 81 -14.43 4.93 -18.04
C LEU A 81 -14.11 3.57 -17.37
N PRO A 82 -13.85 2.47 -18.09
CA PRO A 82 -13.51 1.20 -17.46
C PRO A 82 -12.22 1.29 -16.61
N VAL A 83 -11.25 2.09 -17.05
CA VAL A 83 -9.99 2.31 -16.31
C VAL A 83 -10.25 3.08 -15.03
N ILE A 84 -11.09 4.11 -15.06
CA ILE A 84 -11.50 4.90 -13.90
C ILE A 84 -12.25 4.00 -12.91
N GLY A 85 -13.21 3.21 -13.40
CA GLY A 85 -13.98 2.28 -12.57
C GLY A 85 -13.09 1.23 -11.87
N ALA A 86 -12.18 0.61 -12.61
CA ALA A 86 -11.22 -0.34 -12.06
C ALA A 86 -10.30 0.31 -11.02
N PHE A 87 -9.79 1.51 -11.30
CA PHE A 87 -8.90 2.24 -10.41
C PHE A 87 -9.56 2.55 -9.06
N TRP A 88 -10.70 3.23 -9.08
CA TRP A 88 -11.42 3.60 -7.86
C TRP A 88 -12.04 2.40 -7.14
N GLY A 89 -12.64 1.48 -7.90
CA GLY A 89 -13.29 0.29 -7.32
C GLY A 89 -12.28 -0.59 -6.57
N VAL A 90 -11.15 -0.90 -7.20
CA VAL A 90 -10.14 -1.76 -6.56
C VAL A 90 -9.40 -1.03 -5.44
N PHE A 91 -9.14 0.28 -5.58
CA PHE A 91 -8.60 1.09 -4.49
C PHE A 91 -9.50 1.07 -3.25
N THR A 92 -10.80 1.30 -3.44
CA THR A 92 -11.78 1.29 -2.35
C THR A 92 -11.91 -0.09 -1.71
N LEU A 93 -11.97 -1.17 -2.51
CA LEU A 93 -11.96 -2.53 -1.98
C LEU A 93 -10.72 -2.82 -1.14
N GLY A 94 -9.55 -2.33 -1.57
CA GLY A 94 -8.32 -2.43 -0.78
C GLY A 94 -8.37 -1.65 0.52
N LEU A 95 -8.99 -0.45 0.57
CA LEU A 95 -9.22 0.29 1.82
C LEU A 95 -10.15 -0.46 2.77
N LEU A 96 -11.23 -1.08 2.24
CA LEU A 96 -12.13 -1.90 3.04
C LEU A 96 -11.43 -3.15 3.61
N ALA A 97 -10.64 -3.82 2.77
CA ALA A 97 -9.81 -4.95 3.21
C ALA A 97 -8.79 -4.53 4.27
N GLN A 98 -8.16 -3.36 4.12
CA GLN A 98 -7.27 -2.79 5.13
C GLN A 98 -8.00 -2.54 6.46
N ALA A 99 -9.19 -1.95 6.42
CA ALA A 99 -9.99 -1.71 7.62
C ALA A 99 -10.35 -3.02 8.34
N ALA A 100 -10.75 -4.03 7.58
CA ALA A 100 -11.04 -5.37 8.12
C ALA A 100 -9.78 -5.99 8.75
N LEU A 101 -8.63 -5.94 8.07
CA LEU A 101 -7.38 -6.49 8.59
C LEU A 101 -6.93 -5.79 9.88
N ARG A 102 -7.09 -4.47 10.00
CA ARG A 102 -6.78 -3.73 11.24
C ARG A 102 -7.56 -4.27 12.43
N LEU A 103 -8.86 -4.48 12.27
CA LEU A 103 -9.72 -4.96 13.35
C LEU A 103 -9.47 -6.44 13.67
N LEU A 104 -9.21 -7.26 12.64
CA LEU A 104 -9.02 -8.71 12.80
C LEU A 104 -7.65 -9.06 13.37
N VAL A 105 -6.58 -8.38 12.91
CA VAL A 105 -5.21 -8.67 13.35
C VAL A 105 -4.93 -8.02 14.71
N ALA A 106 -5.46 -6.81 14.92
CA ALA A 106 -5.34 -6.03 16.17
C ALA A 106 -3.88 -5.86 16.63
N HIS A 107 -2.95 -5.63 15.67
CA HIS A 107 -1.54 -5.37 15.92
C HIS A 107 -1.35 -3.90 16.25
N TRP A 108 -1.00 -3.59 17.49
CA TRP A 108 -0.87 -2.20 17.96
C TRP A 108 0.39 -1.56 17.39
N ARG A 109 0.29 -0.27 17.07
CA ARG A 109 1.43 0.52 16.57
C ARG A 109 2.52 0.68 17.64
N PRO A 110 3.78 0.97 17.25
CA PRO A 110 4.85 1.27 18.21
C PRO A 110 4.51 2.43 19.16
N ASP A 111 3.81 3.45 18.66
CA ASP A 111 3.40 4.65 19.40
C ASP A 111 2.06 4.51 20.14
N ALA A 112 1.47 3.30 20.17
CA ALA A 112 0.22 3.07 20.87
C ALA A 112 0.41 3.17 22.40
N PRO A 113 -0.55 3.78 23.12
CA PRO A 113 -0.49 3.84 24.57
C PRO A 113 -0.63 2.46 25.20
N ALA A 114 -0.04 2.26 26.37
CA ALA A 114 -0.13 1.00 27.12
C ALA A 114 -1.55 0.65 27.60
N VAL A 115 -2.48 1.63 27.58
CA VAL A 115 -3.87 1.44 28.02
C VAL A 115 -4.67 0.80 26.90
N PRO A 116 -5.39 -0.30 27.15
CA PRO A 116 -6.24 -0.94 26.14
C PRO A 116 -7.29 0.04 25.60
N PRO A 117 -7.61 -0.04 24.29
CA PRO A 117 -8.64 0.81 23.68
C PRO A 117 -10.03 0.48 24.26
N SER A 118 -10.79 1.54 24.59
CA SER A 118 -12.11 1.42 25.22
C SER A 118 -13.23 1.07 24.24
N ASP A 119 -13.07 1.44 22.96
CA ASP A 119 -14.10 1.29 21.93
C ASP A 119 -13.52 0.89 20.56
N LEU A 120 -14.41 0.64 19.60
CA LEU A 120 -14.05 0.17 18.28
C LEU A 120 -13.25 1.21 17.47
N VAL A 121 -13.52 2.51 17.66
CA VAL A 121 -12.84 3.60 16.94
C VAL A 121 -11.39 3.68 17.41
N GLN A 122 -11.16 3.66 18.72
CA GLN A 122 -9.80 3.62 19.29
C GLN A 122 -9.04 2.37 18.85
N ARG A 123 -9.71 1.20 18.84
CA ARG A 123 -9.10 -0.04 18.33
C ARG A 123 -8.64 0.09 16.89
N TYR A 124 -9.45 0.71 16.05
CA TYR A 124 -9.10 0.95 14.65
C TYR A 124 -7.92 1.93 14.52
N ASP A 125 -7.92 3.01 15.29
CA ASP A 125 -6.90 4.06 15.22
C ASP A 125 -5.54 3.59 15.73
N LEU A 126 -5.53 2.78 16.79
CA LEU A 126 -4.31 2.23 17.39
C LEU A 126 -3.75 1.01 16.63
N ALA A 127 -4.58 0.30 15.89
CA ALA A 127 -4.13 -0.85 15.10
C ALA A 127 -3.27 -0.40 13.92
N GLY A 128 -2.10 -1.04 13.76
CA GLY A 128 -1.10 -0.73 12.73
C GLY A 128 -1.29 -1.49 11.43
N PHE A 129 -1.65 -2.77 11.53
CA PHE A 129 -1.68 -3.68 10.39
C PHE A 129 -2.96 -3.52 9.54
N THR A 130 -2.83 -3.19 8.28
CA THR A 130 -1.68 -2.84 7.45
C THR A 130 -1.47 -1.33 7.42
N SER A 131 -0.23 -0.87 7.10
CA SER A 131 0.05 0.56 6.98
C SER A 131 -0.70 1.22 5.82
N GLY A 132 -1.52 2.23 6.13
CA GLY A 132 -2.29 2.96 5.12
C GLY A 132 -1.44 3.82 4.18
N HIS A 133 -0.34 4.41 4.66
CA HIS A 133 0.59 5.15 3.81
C HIS A 133 1.29 4.21 2.83
N ALA A 134 1.76 3.05 3.29
CA ALA A 134 2.39 2.05 2.44
C ALA A 134 1.43 1.52 1.37
N TYR A 135 0.17 1.20 1.76
CA TYR A 135 -0.85 0.77 0.81
C TYR A 135 -1.14 1.82 -0.27
N ARG A 136 -1.46 3.06 0.14
CA ARG A 136 -1.81 4.12 -0.80
C ARG A 136 -0.67 4.46 -1.75
N ALA A 137 0.54 4.62 -1.22
CA ALA A 137 1.72 4.91 -2.03
C ALA A 137 2.00 3.77 -3.02
N ALA A 138 2.03 2.51 -2.55
CA ALA A 138 2.31 1.37 -3.42
C ALA A 138 1.22 1.16 -4.47
N PHE A 139 -0.06 1.35 -4.13
CA PHE A 139 -1.15 1.28 -5.09
C PHE A 139 -1.04 2.39 -6.14
N LEU A 140 -0.90 3.63 -5.71
CA LEU A 140 -0.89 4.80 -6.60
C LEU A 140 0.31 4.79 -7.55
N TYR A 141 1.52 4.67 -7.00
CA TYR A 141 2.75 4.66 -7.80
C TYR A 141 2.90 3.37 -8.59
N GLY A 142 2.46 2.23 -8.05
CA GLY A 142 2.40 0.96 -8.78
C GLY A 142 1.43 1.00 -9.96
N TRP A 143 0.29 1.66 -9.82
CA TRP A 143 -0.64 1.89 -10.93
C TRP A 143 0.04 2.71 -12.05
N TRP A 144 0.74 3.79 -11.69
CA TRP A 144 1.49 4.58 -12.64
C TRP A 144 2.58 3.77 -13.33
N ALA A 145 3.37 3.02 -12.56
CA ALA A 145 4.42 2.16 -13.09
C ALA A 145 3.89 1.16 -14.12
N LEU A 146 2.75 0.51 -13.82
CA LEU A 146 2.11 -0.44 -14.73
C LEU A 146 1.59 0.21 -16.02
N ARG A 147 1.13 1.46 -15.98
CA ARG A 147 0.59 2.15 -17.16
C ARG A 147 1.70 2.77 -18.01
N LEU A 148 2.65 3.45 -17.40
CA LEU A 148 3.77 4.10 -18.10
C LEU A 148 4.83 3.10 -18.55
N GLY A 149 5.01 1.99 -17.83
CA GLY A 149 5.93 0.91 -18.20
C GLY A 149 5.62 0.27 -19.55
N ARG A 150 4.40 0.43 -20.06
CA ARG A 150 3.97 -0.13 -21.35
C ARG A 150 4.44 0.67 -22.56
N SER A 151 4.84 1.92 -22.39
CA SER A 151 5.29 2.78 -23.50
C SER A 151 6.70 2.45 -24.00
N GLY A 152 7.48 1.70 -23.20
CA GLY A 152 8.86 1.35 -23.55
C GLY A 152 9.84 2.53 -23.50
N GLY A 153 11.12 2.24 -23.75
CA GLY A 153 12.18 3.25 -23.78
C GLY A 153 12.72 3.64 -22.40
N VAL A 154 13.82 4.40 -22.40
CA VAL A 154 14.58 4.77 -21.19
C VAL A 154 13.72 5.56 -20.20
N LEU A 155 12.90 6.52 -20.69
CA LEU A 155 12.04 7.34 -19.85
C LEU A 155 11.01 6.48 -19.08
N SER A 156 10.46 5.47 -19.75
CA SER A 156 9.55 4.52 -19.12
C SER A 156 10.23 3.75 -17.97
N VAL A 157 11.44 3.25 -18.21
CA VAL A 157 12.21 2.53 -17.18
C VAL A 157 12.53 3.43 -15.99
N VAL A 158 13.00 4.66 -16.24
CA VAL A 158 13.29 5.63 -15.17
C VAL A 158 12.04 5.96 -14.35
N THR A 159 10.89 6.17 -15.03
CA THR A 159 9.63 6.47 -14.34
C THR A 159 9.15 5.29 -13.48
N VAL A 160 9.22 4.07 -14.01
CA VAL A 160 8.86 2.86 -13.24
C VAL A 160 9.76 2.73 -12.02
N PHE A 161 11.08 2.89 -12.19
CA PHE A 161 12.04 2.85 -11.09
C PHE A 161 11.72 3.91 -10.03
N ALA A 162 11.48 5.17 -10.43
CA ALA A 162 11.12 6.26 -9.52
C ALA A 162 9.83 5.97 -8.75
N CYS A 163 8.81 5.44 -9.41
CA CYS A 163 7.55 5.04 -8.77
C CYS A 163 7.77 3.95 -7.70
N VAL A 164 8.55 2.93 -8.02
CA VAL A 164 8.85 1.84 -7.09
C VAL A 164 9.65 2.36 -5.89
N VAL A 165 10.70 3.13 -6.14
CA VAL A 165 11.52 3.72 -5.08
C VAL A 165 10.67 4.61 -4.16
N LEU A 166 9.81 5.46 -4.73
CA LEU A 166 8.95 6.34 -3.95
C LEU A 166 7.97 5.55 -3.08
N ALA A 167 7.36 4.49 -3.61
CA ALA A 167 6.47 3.61 -2.84
C ALA A 167 7.20 2.95 -1.65
N LEU A 168 8.43 2.46 -1.87
CA LEU A 168 9.26 1.85 -0.84
C LEU A 168 9.70 2.88 0.22
N VAL A 169 10.16 4.05 -0.22
CA VAL A 169 10.59 5.14 0.66
C VAL A 169 9.44 5.61 1.55
N VAL A 170 8.25 5.86 0.98
CA VAL A 170 7.06 6.26 1.77
C VAL A 170 6.72 5.20 2.82
N GLY A 171 6.75 3.90 2.46
CA GLY A 171 6.52 2.84 3.43
C GLY A 171 7.58 2.84 4.53
N PHE A 172 8.85 2.91 4.15
CA PHE A 172 9.97 2.86 5.09
C PHE A 172 9.99 4.07 6.05
N THR A 173 9.62 5.27 5.59
CA THR A 173 9.50 6.45 6.49
C THR A 173 8.51 6.22 7.63
N ARG A 174 7.52 5.32 7.48
CA ARG A 174 6.56 5.00 8.57
C ARG A 174 7.22 4.23 9.70
N VAL A 175 8.19 3.35 9.37
CA VAL A 175 9.01 2.65 10.38
C VAL A 175 9.96 3.64 11.04
N MET A 176 10.65 4.46 10.24
CA MET A 176 11.60 5.46 10.72
C MET A 176 10.98 6.52 11.64
N LEU A 177 9.70 6.81 11.46
CA LEU A 177 8.93 7.75 12.31
C LEU A 177 8.29 7.05 13.53
N GLY A 178 8.54 5.76 13.77
CA GLY A 178 7.95 5.00 14.87
C GLY A 178 6.43 4.86 14.79
N ARG A 179 5.83 5.04 13.60
CA ARG A 179 4.37 5.02 13.41
C ARG A 179 3.82 3.67 13.01
N HIS A 180 4.66 2.79 12.50
CA HIS A 180 4.31 1.44 12.06
C HIS A 180 5.48 0.48 12.22
N TRP A 181 5.17 -0.78 12.46
CA TRP A 181 6.12 -1.86 12.38
C TRP A 181 6.49 -2.16 10.92
N LEU A 182 7.63 -2.81 10.69
CA LEU A 182 8.02 -3.23 9.33
C LEU A 182 6.96 -4.15 8.71
N THR A 183 6.41 -5.07 9.47
CA THR A 183 5.37 -6.00 8.99
C THR A 183 4.08 -5.30 8.60
N ASP A 184 3.69 -4.20 9.26
CA ASP A 184 2.55 -3.37 8.84
C ASP A 184 2.77 -2.78 7.44
N VAL A 185 4.00 -2.33 7.18
CA VAL A 185 4.40 -1.73 5.90
C VAL A 185 4.42 -2.78 4.79
N VAL A 186 5.05 -3.94 5.04
CA VAL A 186 5.06 -5.07 4.10
C VAL A 186 3.64 -5.55 3.79
N GLY A 187 2.78 -5.64 4.81
CA GLY A 187 1.36 -5.94 4.64
C GLY A 187 0.65 -4.94 3.73
N GLY A 188 0.96 -3.65 3.88
CA GLY A 188 0.44 -2.58 3.00
C GLY A 188 0.88 -2.74 1.54
N TRP A 189 2.15 -3.09 1.31
CA TRP A 189 2.67 -3.36 -0.05
C TRP A 189 2.06 -4.61 -0.68
N LEU A 190 1.90 -5.70 0.07
CA LEU A 190 1.24 -6.92 -0.41
C LEU A 190 -0.23 -6.66 -0.76
N LEU A 191 -0.95 -5.92 0.08
CA LEU A 191 -2.33 -5.53 -0.20
C LEU A 191 -2.44 -4.69 -1.48
N ALA A 192 -1.53 -3.74 -1.68
CA ALA A 192 -1.47 -2.93 -2.89
C ALA A 192 -1.17 -3.78 -4.13
N ALA A 193 -0.23 -4.72 -4.03
CA ALA A 193 0.11 -5.64 -5.12
C ALA A 193 -1.08 -6.52 -5.51
N ALA A 194 -1.82 -7.07 -4.53
CA ALA A 194 -3.05 -7.83 -4.76
C ALA A 194 -4.12 -6.98 -5.44
N ALA A 195 -4.31 -5.73 -4.97
CA ALA A 195 -5.24 -4.78 -5.55
C ALA A 195 -4.89 -4.44 -7.01
N LEU A 196 -3.62 -4.15 -7.31
CA LEU A 196 -3.15 -3.85 -8.67
C LEU A 196 -3.35 -5.02 -9.63
N GLN A 197 -3.08 -6.25 -9.20
CA GLN A 197 -3.36 -7.43 -10.02
C GLN A 197 -4.85 -7.67 -10.21
N GLY A 198 -5.67 -7.43 -9.19
CA GLY A 198 -7.13 -7.48 -9.29
C GLY A 198 -7.67 -6.49 -10.32
N ALA A 199 -7.13 -5.26 -10.33
CA ALA A 199 -7.47 -4.26 -11.33
C ALA A 199 -7.09 -4.69 -12.76
N GLU A 200 -5.91 -5.29 -12.93
CA GLU A 200 -5.47 -5.79 -14.24
C GLU A 200 -6.37 -6.94 -14.75
N LEU A 201 -6.76 -7.85 -13.87
CA LEU A 201 -7.71 -8.92 -14.18
C LEU A 201 -9.09 -8.37 -14.58
N TRP A 202 -9.57 -7.35 -13.86
CA TRP A 202 -10.83 -6.67 -14.21
C TRP A 202 -10.78 -6.07 -15.61
N LEU A 203 -9.73 -5.27 -15.87
CA LEU A 203 -9.62 -4.58 -17.16
C LEU A 203 -9.45 -5.53 -18.36
N ARG A 204 -8.87 -6.71 -18.17
CA ARG A 204 -8.81 -7.72 -19.22
C ARG A 204 -10.18 -8.30 -19.53
N LYS A 205 -10.97 -8.58 -18.49
CA LYS A 205 -12.33 -9.11 -18.67
C LYS A 205 -13.24 -8.10 -19.40
N THR A 206 -13.15 -6.80 -19.05
CA THR A 206 -13.97 -5.78 -19.73
C THR A 206 -13.60 -5.61 -21.19
N ARG A 207 -12.31 -5.67 -21.57
CA ARG A 207 -11.87 -5.61 -22.97
C ARG A 207 -12.35 -6.78 -23.82
N VAL A 208 -12.49 -7.98 -23.23
CA VAL A 208 -13.01 -9.16 -23.92
C VAL A 208 -14.53 -9.08 -24.11
N ALA A 209 -15.25 -8.39 -23.22
CA ALA A 209 -16.69 -8.20 -23.34
C ALA A 209 -17.07 -7.15 -24.40
N ASP A 210 -16.16 -6.22 -24.72
CA ASP A 210 -16.35 -5.13 -25.70
C ASP A 210 -15.86 -5.51 -27.11
N ALA A 211 -15.29 -6.72 -27.30
CA ALA A 211 -14.76 -7.24 -28.58
C ALA A 211 -15.67 -8.31 -29.17
#